data_2320e28e08c38b092b9300ec0115b4fb
#
_entry.id   2320e28e08c38b092b9300ec0115b4fb
#
_cell.length_a   1.000
_cell.length_b   1.000
_cell.length_c   1.000
_cell.angle_alpha   90.00
_cell.angle_beta   90.00
_cell.angle_gamma   90.00
#
_symmetry.space_group_name_H-M   'P 1'
#
loop_
_entity.id
_entity.type
_entity.pdbx_description
1 polymer ?
#
loop_
_entity_poly.entity_id
_entity_poly.type
_entity_poly.pdbx_seq_one_letter_code
_entity_poly.pdbx_strand_id
1 'polypeptide(L)'
;EHNKRLFVIPTVQDILFHSAHETFVGDSLVYLCRNRSMSVEQMAVKRLMDIFLSVLGIVVTSPLMLAAAIAIKAHDGGPVLFRQVRYTRNCERFTLIKFRSMIVDAEPDGAQLTVENDPRITPVGRVLRRTRIDELPQFFNVLRGEMSLVGPRAERTENVDYYCSCLPEFRYRMKVKAGLTGYAQIFGRYNTSYEDKLKMDLLYIENCSILLDLQLMLLTARALSLIHISEPTRLR
;
A
#
# COMPACT_ATOMS: atom_id res chain seq x y z
N GLU A 1 -0.61 32.85 31.45
CA GLU A 1 -1.16 32.14 30.25
C GLU A 1 -0.29 30.95 29.95
N HIS A 2 -0.75 29.76 30.34
CA HIS A 2 -0.04 28.53 30.09
C HIS A 2 -0.27 28.11 28.61
N ASN A 3 0.80 28.07 27.85
CA ASN A 3 0.82 27.61 26.46
C ASN A 3 0.51 26.10 26.41
N LYS A 4 -0.78 25.76 26.55
CA LYS A 4 -1.25 24.37 26.52
C LYS A 4 -1.26 23.91 25.06
N ARG A 5 -0.49 22.86 24.72
CA ARG A 5 -0.56 22.22 23.42
C ARG A 5 -1.83 21.35 23.37
N LEU A 6 -2.70 21.62 22.43
CA LEU A 6 -3.89 20.82 22.15
C LEU A 6 -3.56 19.85 21.01
N PHE A 7 -3.76 18.56 21.25
CA PHE A 7 -3.67 17.52 20.22
C PHE A 7 -5.09 17.15 19.80
N VAL A 8 -5.38 17.29 18.52
CA VAL A 8 -6.68 16.92 17.93
C VAL A 8 -6.45 15.78 16.95
N ILE A 9 -7.28 14.75 17.03
CA ILE A 9 -7.29 13.66 16.04
C ILE A 9 -8.19 14.13 14.89
N PRO A 10 -7.65 14.32 13.66
CA PRO A 10 -8.46 14.81 12.55
C PRO A 10 -9.48 13.75 12.11
N THR A 11 -10.65 14.20 11.71
CA THR A 11 -11.63 13.38 10.97
C THR A 11 -11.24 13.29 9.49
N VAL A 12 -11.89 12.40 8.74
CA VAL A 12 -11.71 12.31 7.28
C VAL A 12 -12.04 13.65 6.60
N GLN A 13 -13.10 14.31 7.08
CA GLN A 13 -13.54 15.61 6.55
C GLN A 13 -12.51 16.70 6.84
N ASP A 14 -11.93 16.74 8.03
CA ASP A 14 -10.88 17.72 8.38
C ASP A 14 -9.67 17.58 7.44
N ILE A 15 -9.29 16.36 7.08
CA ILE A 15 -8.18 16.12 6.15
C ILE A 15 -8.55 16.60 4.74
N LEU A 16 -9.76 16.29 4.26
CA LEU A 16 -10.23 16.70 2.93
C LEU A 16 -10.37 18.21 2.81
N PHE A 17 -10.73 18.91 3.90
CA PHE A 17 -10.86 20.36 3.91
C PHE A 17 -9.59 21.10 4.34
N HIS A 18 -8.54 20.40 4.73
CA HIS A 18 -7.29 21.04 5.22
C HIS A 18 -6.65 21.99 4.19
N SER A 19 -6.80 21.69 2.90
CA SER A 19 -6.30 22.52 1.80
C SER A 19 -7.38 23.41 1.17
N ALA A 20 -8.57 23.48 1.76
CA ALA A 20 -9.66 24.28 1.25
C ALA A 20 -9.42 25.78 1.53
N HIS A 21 -9.72 26.61 0.55
CA HIS A 21 -9.73 28.07 0.69
C HIS A 21 -11.17 28.55 0.79
N GLU A 22 -11.40 29.43 1.75
CA GLU A 22 -12.68 30.15 1.87
C GLU A 22 -12.85 31.09 0.68
N THR A 23 -13.98 31.01 0.03
CA THR A 23 -14.37 31.92 -1.08
C THR A 23 -15.86 32.17 -1.04
N PHE A 24 -16.30 33.24 -1.69
CA PHE A 24 -17.71 33.57 -1.79
C PHE A 24 -18.24 33.26 -3.19
N VAL A 25 -19.40 32.61 -3.25
CA VAL A 25 -20.17 32.43 -4.46
C VAL A 25 -21.52 33.11 -4.23
N GLY A 26 -21.69 34.33 -4.79
CA GLY A 26 -22.77 35.23 -4.40
C GLY A 26 -22.61 35.64 -2.92
N ASP A 27 -23.67 35.48 -2.15
CA ASP A 27 -23.69 35.81 -0.71
C ASP A 27 -23.35 34.61 0.19
N SER A 28 -23.01 33.45 -0.39
CA SER A 28 -22.72 32.24 0.36
C SER A 28 -21.22 32.00 0.49
N LEU A 29 -20.76 31.78 1.74
CA LEU A 29 -19.40 31.32 2.01
C LEU A 29 -19.28 29.84 1.61
N VAL A 30 -18.33 29.52 0.74
CA VAL A 30 -18.06 28.15 0.29
C VAL A 30 -16.59 27.79 0.46
N TYR A 31 -16.31 26.55 0.73
CA TYR A 31 -14.94 26.03 0.75
C TYR A 31 -14.55 25.54 -0.64
N LEU A 32 -13.58 26.23 -1.24
CA LEU A 32 -12.97 25.78 -2.51
C LEU A 32 -11.88 24.76 -2.19
N CYS A 33 -12.23 23.49 -2.30
CA CYS A 33 -11.26 22.39 -2.17
C CYS A 33 -10.42 22.31 -3.44
N ARG A 34 -9.17 22.77 -3.40
CA ARG A 34 -8.21 22.53 -4.47
C ARG A 34 -7.67 21.11 -4.33
N ASN A 35 -7.86 20.31 -5.36
CA ASN A 35 -7.19 19.03 -5.47
C ASN A 35 -5.68 19.31 -5.68
N ARG A 36 -4.87 19.20 -4.63
CA ARG A 36 -3.40 19.27 -4.72
C ARG A 36 -2.88 17.97 -5.34
N SER A 37 -3.24 17.72 -6.58
CA SER A 37 -2.58 16.67 -7.36
C SER A 37 -1.21 17.17 -7.83
N MET A 38 -0.26 16.25 -7.94
CA MET A 38 1.02 16.53 -8.60
C MET A 38 0.79 17.16 -9.97
N SER A 39 1.63 18.13 -10.36
CA SER A 39 1.63 18.65 -11.73
C SER A 39 1.92 17.54 -12.73
N VAL A 40 1.57 17.74 -14.00
CA VAL A 40 1.85 16.75 -15.07
C VAL A 40 3.34 16.42 -15.13
N GLU A 41 4.20 17.43 -14.97
CA GLU A 41 5.65 17.27 -14.94
C GLU A 41 6.10 16.42 -13.74
N GLN A 42 5.58 16.70 -12.56
CA GLN A 42 5.86 15.91 -11.35
C GLN A 42 5.38 14.46 -11.50
N MET A 43 4.22 14.24 -12.11
CA MET A 43 3.72 12.89 -12.41
C MET A 43 4.62 12.16 -13.41
N ALA A 44 5.16 12.85 -14.42
CA ALA A 44 6.11 12.29 -15.37
C ALA A 44 7.43 11.90 -14.68
N VAL A 45 7.99 12.79 -13.86
CA VAL A 45 9.21 12.51 -13.07
C VAL A 45 8.98 11.34 -12.11
N LYS A 46 7.85 11.32 -11.38
CA LYS A 46 7.46 10.19 -10.53
C LYS A 46 7.41 8.89 -11.33
N ARG A 47 6.82 8.92 -12.53
CA ARG A 47 6.73 7.73 -13.38
C ARG A 47 8.10 7.23 -13.84
N LEU A 48 9.01 8.11 -14.22
CA LEU A 48 10.38 7.76 -14.57
C LEU A 48 11.14 7.17 -13.38
N MET A 49 10.97 7.75 -12.19
CA MET A 49 11.53 7.24 -10.94
C MET A 49 10.97 5.84 -10.62
N ASP A 50 9.65 5.63 -10.74
CA ASP A 50 9.02 4.33 -10.53
C ASP A 50 9.60 3.26 -11.47
N ILE A 51 9.77 3.59 -12.76
CA ILE A 51 10.35 2.68 -13.77
C ILE A 51 11.80 2.36 -13.41
N PHE A 52 12.63 3.39 -13.20
CA PHE A 52 14.05 3.23 -12.93
C PHE A 52 14.31 2.38 -11.69
N LEU A 53 13.64 2.70 -10.58
CA LEU A 53 13.81 1.98 -9.32
C LEU A 53 13.22 0.57 -9.38
N SER A 54 12.16 0.34 -10.15
CA SER A 54 11.60 -1.00 -10.33
C SER A 54 12.52 -1.89 -11.18
N VAL A 55 13.12 -1.36 -12.25
CA VAL A 55 14.12 -2.09 -13.04
C VAL A 55 15.32 -2.44 -12.17
N LEU A 56 15.85 -1.46 -11.44
CA LEU A 56 16.96 -1.68 -10.50
C LEU A 56 16.59 -2.73 -9.44
N GLY A 57 15.39 -2.62 -8.86
CA GLY A 57 14.87 -3.58 -7.88
C GLY A 57 14.80 -4.99 -8.45
N ILE A 58 14.26 -5.18 -9.65
CA ILE A 58 14.21 -6.49 -10.31
C ILE A 58 15.61 -7.04 -10.54
N VAL A 59 16.52 -6.25 -11.09
CA VAL A 59 17.90 -6.70 -11.38
C VAL A 59 18.60 -7.14 -10.09
N VAL A 60 18.56 -6.31 -9.06
CA VAL A 60 19.24 -6.58 -7.78
C VAL A 60 18.61 -7.79 -7.07
N THR A 61 17.28 -7.90 -7.10
CA THR A 61 16.60 -8.99 -6.38
C THR A 61 16.36 -10.24 -7.22
N SER A 62 16.75 -10.25 -8.51
CA SER A 62 16.53 -11.39 -9.41
C SER A 62 17.12 -12.73 -8.90
N PRO A 63 18.33 -12.81 -8.29
CA PRO A 63 18.81 -14.07 -7.74
C PRO A 63 17.95 -14.57 -6.59
N LEU A 64 17.48 -13.64 -5.74
CA LEU A 64 16.61 -13.95 -4.60
C LEU A 64 15.22 -14.40 -5.09
N MET A 65 14.69 -13.72 -6.12
CA MET A 65 13.42 -14.11 -6.74
C MET A 65 13.49 -15.50 -7.38
N LEU A 66 14.61 -15.82 -8.02
CA LEU A 66 14.85 -17.15 -8.59
C LEU A 66 14.91 -18.22 -7.48
N ALA A 67 15.66 -17.95 -6.42
CA ALA A 67 15.75 -18.87 -5.28
C ALA A 67 14.36 -19.10 -4.62
N ALA A 68 13.56 -18.04 -4.45
CA ALA A 68 12.19 -18.15 -3.95
C ALA A 68 11.30 -18.99 -4.89
N ALA A 69 11.41 -18.77 -6.20
CA ALA A 69 10.66 -19.55 -7.20
C ALA A 69 10.99 -21.04 -7.15
N ILE A 70 12.27 -21.38 -7.05
CA ILE A 70 12.74 -22.77 -6.93
C ILE A 70 12.24 -23.38 -5.61
N ALA A 71 12.34 -22.66 -4.48
CA ALA A 71 11.90 -23.15 -3.18
C ALA A 71 10.38 -23.45 -3.16
N ILE A 72 9.56 -22.55 -3.74
CA ILE A 72 8.11 -22.78 -3.84
C ILE A 72 7.83 -24.02 -4.73
N LYS A 73 8.49 -24.10 -5.88
CA LYS A 73 8.28 -25.21 -6.83
C LYS A 73 8.72 -26.54 -6.26
N ALA A 74 9.81 -26.58 -5.52
CA ALA A 74 10.34 -27.79 -4.88
C ALA A 74 9.47 -28.23 -3.69
N HIS A 75 8.74 -27.34 -3.05
CA HIS A 75 7.94 -27.66 -1.87
C HIS A 75 6.70 -28.49 -2.19
N ASP A 76 5.93 -28.11 -3.20
CA ASP A 76 4.66 -28.79 -3.54
C ASP A 76 4.36 -28.90 -5.03
N GLY A 77 5.31 -28.54 -5.91
CA GLY A 77 5.14 -28.63 -7.36
C GLY A 77 4.14 -27.66 -7.98
N GLY A 78 3.40 -26.90 -7.19
CA GLY A 78 2.34 -26.01 -7.64
C GLY A 78 2.82 -24.72 -8.32
N PRO A 79 1.93 -23.78 -8.64
CA PRO A 79 2.28 -22.50 -9.27
C PRO A 79 3.14 -21.64 -8.35
N VAL A 80 4.18 -21.03 -8.94
CA VAL A 80 5.12 -20.16 -8.21
C VAL A 80 4.49 -18.82 -7.85
N LEU A 81 3.68 -18.28 -8.77
CA LEU A 81 3.06 -16.96 -8.62
C LEU A 81 1.59 -17.12 -8.22
N PHE A 82 1.17 -16.23 -7.32
CA PHE A 82 -0.22 -15.99 -6.97
C PHE A 82 -0.68 -14.70 -7.63
N ARG A 83 -1.88 -14.71 -8.19
CA ARG A 83 -2.49 -13.58 -8.88
C ARG A 83 -3.83 -13.25 -8.24
N GLN A 84 -4.08 -11.96 -7.99
CA GLN A 84 -5.33 -11.51 -7.40
C GLN A 84 -5.76 -10.17 -7.96
N VAL A 85 -7.05 -10.03 -8.27
CA VAL A 85 -7.61 -8.76 -8.75
C VAL A 85 -7.64 -7.75 -7.61
N ARG A 86 -7.23 -6.53 -7.91
CA ARG A 86 -7.17 -5.39 -6.99
C ARG A 86 -7.63 -4.13 -7.70
N TYR A 87 -7.97 -3.11 -6.90
CA TYR A 87 -8.22 -1.76 -7.42
C TYR A 87 -6.95 -0.91 -7.42
N THR A 88 -6.84 -0.06 -8.44
CA THR A 88 -5.84 1.00 -8.56
C THR A 88 -6.54 2.33 -8.82
N ARG A 89 -5.85 3.31 -9.41
CA ARG A 89 -6.37 4.64 -9.71
C ARG A 89 -7.70 4.54 -10.49
N ASN A 90 -8.63 5.47 -10.20
CA ASN A 90 -9.96 5.58 -10.83
C ASN A 90 -10.82 4.31 -10.70
N CYS A 91 -10.61 3.50 -9.66
CA CYS A 91 -11.27 2.20 -9.47
C CYS A 91 -11.00 1.20 -10.61
N GLU A 92 -9.92 1.37 -11.37
CA GLU A 92 -9.51 0.41 -12.40
C GLU A 92 -9.06 -0.89 -11.73
N ARG A 93 -9.43 -2.03 -12.33
CA ARG A 93 -9.01 -3.35 -11.87
C ARG A 93 -7.70 -3.74 -12.52
N PHE A 94 -6.78 -4.28 -11.74
CA PHE A 94 -5.55 -4.87 -12.24
C PHE A 94 -5.25 -6.18 -11.53
N THR A 95 -4.37 -7.00 -12.10
CA THR A 95 -3.94 -8.26 -11.51
C THR A 95 -2.64 -8.08 -10.75
N LEU A 96 -2.72 -8.02 -9.43
CA LEU A 96 -1.56 -7.99 -8.54
C LEU A 96 -0.85 -9.35 -8.58
N ILE A 97 0.47 -9.31 -8.73
CA ILE A 97 1.34 -10.49 -8.83
C ILE A 97 2.21 -10.57 -7.58
N LYS A 98 2.22 -11.73 -6.91
CA LYS A 98 3.13 -12.02 -5.80
C LYS A 98 3.56 -13.48 -5.81
N PHE A 99 4.61 -13.81 -5.08
CA PHE A 99 4.93 -15.21 -4.85
C PHE A 99 3.85 -15.89 -4.01
N ARG A 100 3.54 -17.14 -4.35
CA ARG A 100 2.60 -17.94 -3.58
C ARG A 100 3.23 -18.31 -2.23
N SER A 101 2.53 -17.95 -1.16
CA SER A 101 2.92 -18.20 0.22
C SER A 101 1.97 -19.12 0.97
N MET A 102 0.86 -19.51 0.34
CA MET A 102 -0.15 -20.40 0.89
C MET A 102 -0.27 -21.67 0.02
N ILE A 103 -0.90 -22.70 0.56
CA ILE A 103 -1.26 -23.91 -0.15
C ILE A 103 -2.11 -23.58 -1.41
N VAL A 104 -2.14 -24.50 -2.36
CA VAL A 104 -3.06 -24.40 -3.51
C VAL A 104 -4.49 -24.44 -2.97
N ASP A 105 -5.36 -23.60 -3.53
CA ASP A 105 -6.77 -23.49 -3.11
C ASP A 105 -6.96 -23.12 -1.62
N ALA A 106 -6.12 -22.21 -1.12
CA ALA A 106 -6.17 -21.76 0.27
C ALA A 106 -7.48 -21.04 0.66
N GLU A 107 -8.29 -20.60 -0.28
CA GLU A 107 -9.52 -19.83 -0.06
C GLU A 107 -10.69 -20.41 -0.89
N PRO A 108 -11.10 -21.70 -0.70
CA PRO A 108 -12.15 -22.33 -1.50
C PRO A 108 -13.51 -21.66 -1.29
N ASP A 109 -13.77 -21.17 -0.09
CA ASP A 109 -15.03 -20.53 0.31
C ASP A 109 -14.98 -19.00 0.16
N GLY A 110 -14.03 -18.47 -0.58
CA GLY A 110 -13.86 -17.02 -0.80
C GLY A 110 -12.78 -16.38 0.05
N ALA A 111 -12.73 -15.04 -0.01
CA ALA A 111 -11.67 -14.25 0.61
C ALA A 111 -11.71 -14.31 2.14
N GLN A 112 -10.68 -14.84 2.76
CA GLN A 112 -10.54 -14.92 4.22
C GLN A 112 -9.37 -14.07 4.71
N LEU A 113 -9.53 -13.46 5.89
CA LEU A 113 -8.43 -12.77 6.56
C LEU A 113 -7.38 -13.81 7.03
N THR A 114 -6.13 -13.47 6.86
CA THR A 114 -5.02 -14.27 7.40
C THR A 114 -4.94 -14.03 8.91
N VAL A 115 -4.90 -15.10 9.69
CA VAL A 115 -4.72 -15.05 11.15
C VAL A 115 -3.28 -15.38 11.54
N GLU A 116 -2.92 -15.13 12.79
CA GLU A 116 -1.63 -15.54 13.32
C GLU A 116 -1.53 -17.07 13.30
N ASN A 117 -0.40 -17.60 12.82
CA ASN A 117 -0.18 -19.06 12.63
C ASN A 117 -1.20 -19.73 11.72
N ASP A 118 -1.68 -19.04 10.70
CA ASP A 118 -2.63 -19.55 9.72
C ASP A 118 -2.10 -20.86 9.07
N PRO A 119 -2.84 -21.99 9.21
CA PRO A 119 -2.40 -23.30 8.70
C PRO A 119 -2.28 -23.36 7.18
N ARG A 120 -2.90 -22.42 6.46
CA ARG A 120 -2.81 -22.32 5.01
C ARG A 120 -1.46 -21.82 4.52
N ILE A 121 -0.64 -21.22 5.42
CA ILE A 121 0.69 -20.70 5.06
C ILE A 121 1.69 -21.83 5.03
N THR A 122 2.35 -22.05 3.89
CA THR A 122 3.41 -23.06 3.75
C THR A 122 4.66 -22.69 4.55
N PRO A 123 5.52 -23.64 4.94
CA PRO A 123 6.79 -23.34 5.60
C PRO A 123 7.66 -22.34 4.81
N VAL A 124 7.76 -22.54 3.50
CA VAL A 124 8.45 -21.60 2.58
C VAL A 124 7.74 -20.25 2.57
N GLY A 125 6.40 -20.26 2.48
CA GLY A 125 5.58 -19.04 2.50
C GLY A 125 5.73 -18.21 3.77
N ARG A 126 5.96 -18.85 4.92
CA ARG A 126 6.21 -18.17 6.19
C ARG A 126 7.49 -17.34 6.13
N VAL A 127 8.57 -17.91 5.58
CA VAL A 127 9.83 -17.18 5.38
C VAL A 127 9.63 -16.02 4.40
N LEU A 128 8.98 -16.27 3.25
CA LEU A 128 8.74 -15.24 2.23
C LEU A 128 7.94 -14.05 2.77
N ARG A 129 6.87 -14.32 3.55
CA ARG A 129 6.04 -13.27 4.16
C ARG A 129 6.78 -12.47 5.23
N ARG A 130 7.56 -13.16 6.08
CA ARG A 130 8.36 -12.51 7.12
C ARG A 130 9.40 -11.55 6.52
N THR A 131 10.01 -11.94 5.40
CA THR A 131 11.04 -11.16 4.71
C THR A 131 10.49 -10.22 3.65
N ARG A 132 9.17 -10.24 3.41
CA ARG A 132 8.50 -9.48 2.34
C ARG A 132 8.97 -9.84 0.92
N ILE A 133 9.69 -10.93 0.75
CA ILE A 133 10.14 -11.44 -0.56
C ILE A 133 8.94 -11.80 -1.45
N ASP A 134 7.83 -12.23 -0.84
CA ASP A 134 6.59 -12.54 -1.56
C ASP A 134 6.03 -11.36 -2.34
N GLU A 135 6.35 -10.12 -1.99
CA GLU A 135 5.87 -8.91 -2.66
C GLU A 135 6.78 -8.42 -3.81
N LEU A 136 8.00 -8.97 -3.96
CA LEU A 136 8.95 -8.54 -5.02
C LEU A 136 8.40 -8.62 -6.45
N PRO A 137 7.58 -9.62 -6.85
CA PRO A 137 7.00 -9.64 -8.19
C PRO A 137 6.11 -8.44 -8.51
N GLN A 138 5.67 -7.65 -7.52
CA GLN A 138 4.89 -6.44 -7.76
C GLN A 138 5.69 -5.34 -8.48
N PHE A 139 7.02 -5.39 -8.50
CA PHE A 139 7.81 -4.52 -9.37
C PHE A 139 7.40 -4.63 -10.85
N PHE A 140 6.96 -5.79 -11.31
CA PHE A 140 6.41 -5.93 -12.66
C PHE A 140 5.08 -5.19 -12.84
N ASN A 141 4.22 -5.13 -11.80
CA ASN A 141 3.00 -4.30 -11.84
C ASN A 141 3.34 -2.81 -11.90
N VAL A 142 4.39 -2.37 -11.18
CA VAL A 142 4.87 -0.99 -11.26
C VAL A 142 5.38 -0.68 -12.67
N LEU A 143 6.18 -1.55 -13.28
CA LEU A 143 6.68 -1.37 -14.65
C LEU A 143 5.56 -1.30 -15.68
N ARG A 144 4.51 -2.11 -15.53
CA ARG A 144 3.32 -2.05 -16.39
C ARG A 144 2.50 -0.78 -16.22
N GLY A 145 2.73 -0.03 -15.13
CA GLY A 145 1.99 1.19 -14.82
C GLY A 145 0.68 0.97 -14.07
N GLU A 146 0.41 -0.25 -13.65
CA GLU A 146 -0.74 -0.64 -12.85
C GLU A 146 -0.62 -0.13 -11.42
N MET A 147 0.63 -0.05 -10.91
CA MET A 147 0.99 0.44 -9.57
C MET A 147 2.07 1.52 -9.65
N SER A 148 2.34 2.13 -8.51
CA SER A 148 3.50 2.98 -8.21
C SER A 148 4.32 2.35 -7.08
N LEU A 149 5.56 2.79 -6.88
CA LEU A 149 6.34 2.37 -5.70
C LEU A 149 5.70 2.90 -4.42
N VAL A 150 5.23 4.16 -4.44
CA VAL A 150 4.61 4.80 -3.27
C VAL A 150 3.17 5.19 -3.58
N GLY A 151 2.26 4.81 -2.68
CA GLY A 151 0.83 5.09 -2.78
C GLY A 151 0.01 4.28 -1.76
N PRO A 152 -1.31 4.46 -1.74
CA PRO A 152 -2.20 3.64 -0.93
C PRO A 152 -2.06 2.15 -1.25
N ARG A 153 -2.12 1.30 -0.23
CA ARG A 153 -2.03 -0.16 -0.45
C ARG A 153 -3.16 -0.67 -1.35
N ALA A 154 -2.81 -1.50 -2.34
CA ALA A 154 -3.78 -2.19 -3.19
C ALA A 154 -4.60 -3.19 -2.35
N GLU A 155 -5.80 -2.80 -1.92
CA GLU A 155 -6.72 -3.67 -1.17
C GLU A 155 -7.47 -4.62 -2.11
N ARG A 156 -8.02 -5.73 -1.56
CA ARG A 156 -8.90 -6.66 -2.29
C ARG A 156 -10.16 -5.95 -2.76
N THR A 157 -10.66 -6.31 -3.93
CA THR A 157 -11.90 -5.71 -4.48
C THR A 157 -13.07 -5.84 -3.53
N GLU A 158 -13.23 -7.01 -2.92
CA GLU A 158 -14.31 -7.33 -1.97
C GLU A 158 -14.22 -6.42 -0.73
N ASN A 159 -13.01 -6.21 -0.21
CA ASN A 159 -12.80 -5.34 0.95
C ASN A 159 -13.10 -3.87 0.60
N VAL A 160 -12.66 -3.40 -0.57
CA VAL A 160 -12.92 -2.02 -1.01
C VAL A 160 -14.42 -1.79 -1.18
N ASP A 161 -15.11 -2.73 -1.83
CA ASP A 161 -16.55 -2.63 -2.07
C ASP A 161 -17.32 -2.60 -0.72
N TYR A 162 -16.91 -3.44 0.23
CA TYR A 162 -17.46 -3.43 1.60
C TYR A 162 -17.15 -2.10 2.32
N TYR A 163 -15.91 -1.63 2.29
CA TYR A 163 -15.54 -0.37 2.98
C TYR A 163 -16.22 0.85 2.34
N CYS A 164 -16.39 0.87 1.03
CA CYS A 164 -17.13 1.92 0.34
C CYS A 164 -18.63 1.92 0.66
N SER A 165 -19.22 0.75 1.03
CA SER A 165 -20.60 0.69 1.49
C SER A 165 -20.77 1.24 2.90
N CYS A 166 -19.75 1.09 3.77
CA CYS A 166 -19.76 1.62 5.13
C CYS A 166 -19.32 3.09 5.19
N LEU A 167 -18.36 3.48 4.36
CA LEU A 167 -17.74 4.81 4.31
C LEU A 167 -17.51 5.19 2.84
N PRO A 168 -18.42 5.93 2.19
CA PRO A 168 -18.32 6.28 0.77
C PRO A 168 -17.03 7.02 0.41
N GLU A 169 -16.46 7.78 1.36
CA GLU A 169 -15.20 8.51 1.23
C GLU A 169 -14.00 7.57 1.04
N PHE A 170 -14.13 6.29 1.36
CA PHE A 170 -13.06 5.30 1.16
C PHE A 170 -12.62 5.21 -0.31
N ARG A 171 -13.48 5.59 -1.23
CA ARG A 171 -13.19 5.70 -2.67
C ARG A 171 -12.10 6.73 -2.99
N TYR A 172 -11.95 7.78 -2.17
CA TYR A 172 -10.96 8.84 -2.45
C TYR A 172 -9.51 8.36 -2.44
N ARG A 173 -9.21 7.26 -1.78
CA ARG A 173 -7.88 6.65 -1.84
C ARG A 173 -7.46 6.21 -3.24
N MET A 174 -8.42 5.98 -4.13
CA MET A 174 -8.20 5.59 -5.53
C MET A 174 -8.05 6.78 -6.49
N LYS A 175 -7.85 8.00 -5.99
CA LYS A 175 -7.45 9.16 -6.82
C LYS A 175 -6.03 9.01 -7.38
N VAL A 176 -5.18 8.23 -6.73
CA VAL A 176 -3.81 7.93 -7.13
C VAL A 176 -3.62 6.43 -7.36
N LYS A 177 -2.51 6.04 -8.01
CA LYS A 177 -2.19 4.62 -8.19
C LYS A 177 -1.92 3.94 -6.85
N ALA A 178 -2.29 2.66 -6.77
CA ALA A 178 -1.91 1.82 -5.64
C ALA A 178 -0.40 1.71 -5.54
N GLY A 179 0.12 1.71 -4.29
CA GLY A 179 1.55 1.66 -3.99
C GLY A 179 2.03 0.32 -3.45
N LEU A 180 3.30 0.01 -3.71
CA LEU A 180 4.01 -1.08 -3.05
C LEU A 180 4.27 -0.73 -1.58
N THR A 181 4.59 0.53 -1.30
CA THR A 181 4.67 1.11 0.04
C THR A 181 3.85 2.39 0.15
N GLY A 182 3.63 2.88 1.37
CA GLY A 182 2.88 4.12 1.64
C GLY A 182 2.68 4.36 3.13
N TYR A 183 1.99 5.45 3.48
CA TYR A 183 1.77 5.83 4.88
C TYR A 183 1.14 4.70 5.71
N ALA A 184 0.06 4.10 5.24
CA ALA A 184 -0.64 3.06 5.96
C ALA A 184 0.20 1.77 6.14
N GLN A 185 1.14 1.48 5.22
CA GLN A 185 2.03 0.34 5.32
C GLN A 185 3.18 0.57 6.32
N ILE A 186 3.63 1.82 6.50
CA ILE A 186 4.75 2.18 7.37
C ILE A 186 4.27 2.44 8.80
N PHE A 187 3.20 3.23 8.95
CA PHE A 187 2.72 3.71 10.26
C PHE A 187 1.51 2.94 10.78
N GLY A 188 0.77 2.25 9.89
CA GLY A 188 -0.35 1.40 10.27
C GLY A 188 0.11 0.14 10.99
N ARG A 189 -0.75 -0.33 11.92
CA ARG A 189 -0.58 -1.62 12.61
C ARG A 189 -1.56 -2.64 12.02
N TYR A 190 -1.41 -3.91 12.40
CA TYR A 190 -2.31 -4.97 11.95
C TYR A 190 -3.77 -4.70 12.29
N ASN A 191 -4.04 -4.11 13.45
CA ASN A 191 -5.37 -3.77 13.96
C ASN A 191 -5.84 -2.35 13.61
N THR A 192 -5.16 -1.63 12.71
CA THR A 192 -5.57 -0.30 12.26
C THR A 192 -6.90 -0.40 11.52
N SER A 193 -7.90 0.40 11.92
CA SER A 193 -9.21 0.45 11.30
C SER A 193 -9.13 0.88 9.83
N TYR A 194 -10.14 0.56 9.03
CA TYR A 194 -10.20 1.02 7.64
C TYR A 194 -10.33 2.55 7.55
N GLU A 195 -10.96 3.20 8.54
CA GLU A 195 -11.04 4.66 8.64
C GLU A 195 -9.68 5.29 8.86
N ASP A 196 -8.88 4.75 9.78
CA ASP A 196 -7.54 5.29 10.06
C ASP A 196 -6.58 5.01 8.89
N LYS A 197 -6.73 3.86 8.21
CA LYS A 197 -6.02 3.61 6.95
C LYS A 197 -6.39 4.65 5.89
N LEU A 198 -7.68 4.98 5.76
CA LEU A 198 -8.13 6.02 4.84
C LEU A 198 -7.51 7.38 5.19
N LYS A 199 -7.51 7.78 6.47
CA LYS A 199 -6.87 9.03 6.90
C LYS A 199 -5.40 9.10 6.50
N MET A 200 -4.64 8.01 6.72
CA MET A 200 -3.23 7.93 6.31
C MET A 200 -3.06 8.01 4.79
N ASP A 201 -3.91 7.34 4.02
CA ASP A 201 -3.89 7.38 2.57
C ASP A 201 -4.24 8.77 2.03
N LEU A 202 -5.22 9.46 2.65
CA LEU A 202 -5.59 10.83 2.30
C LEU A 202 -4.48 11.83 2.64
N LEU A 203 -3.81 11.69 3.79
CA LEU A 203 -2.64 12.50 4.12
C LEU A 203 -1.53 12.38 3.07
N TYR A 204 -1.29 11.17 2.54
CA TYR A 204 -0.37 10.98 1.43
C TYR A 204 -0.86 11.69 0.17
N ILE A 205 -2.13 11.51 -0.21
CA ILE A 205 -2.71 12.08 -1.44
C ILE A 205 -2.65 13.60 -1.44
N GLU A 206 -2.98 14.24 -0.32
CA GLU A 206 -2.96 15.70 -0.18
C GLU A 206 -1.54 16.30 -0.18
N ASN A 207 -0.53 15.52 0.26
CA ASN A 207 0.84 15.98 0.36
C ASN A 207 1.79 15.29 -0.63
N CYS A 208 1.25 14.56 -1.62
CA CYS A 208 2.07 13.78 -2.54
C CYS A 208 3.11 14.66 -3.25
N SER A 209 4.36 14.23 -3.18
CA SER A 209 5.51 14.87 -3.80
C SER A 209 6.63 13.87 -3.98
N ILE A 210 7.54 14.15 -4.90
CA ILE A 210 8.71 13.28 -5.14
C ILE A 210 9.56 13.14 -3.86
N LEU A 211 9.70 14.23 -3.09
CA LEU A 211 10.47 14.21 -1.84
C LEU A 211 9.80 13.30 -0.80
N LEU A 212 8.47 13.38 -0.67
CA LEU A 212 7.71 12.52 0.22
C LEU A 212 7.82 11.04 -0.18
N ASP A 213 7.78 10.76 -1.49
CA ASP A 213 7.97 9.40 -2.00
C ASP A 213 9.34 8.84 -1.63
N LEU A 214 10.41 9.62 -1.81
CA LEU A 214 11.76 9.24 -1.40
C LEU A 214 11.85 8.99 0.11
N GLN A 215 11.26 9.86 0.93
CA GLN A 215 11.21 9.69 2.39
C GLN A 215 10.51 8.38 2.79
N LEU A 216 9.34 8.09 2.19
CA LEU A 216 8.59 6.87 2.49
C LEU A 216 9.34 5.60 2.03
N MET A 217 10.03 5.64 0.90
CA MET A 217 10.89 4.54 0.46
C MET A 217 12.05 4.29 1.42
N LEU A 218 12.72 5.34 1.90
CA LEU A 218 13.79 5.22 2.90
C LEU A 218 13.27 4.67 4.24
N LEU A 219 12.10 5.15 4.70
CA LEU A 219 11.47 4.63 5.91
C LEU A 219 11.08 3.16 5.76
N THR A 220 10.61 2.75 4.57
CA THR A 220 10.31 1.34 4.28
C THR A 220 11.58 0.49 4.36
N ALA A 221 12.68 0.91 3.73
CA ALA A 221 13.95 0.20 3.79
C ALA A 221 14.46 0.06 5.24
N ARG A 222 14.34 1.13 6.05
CA ARG A 222 14.67 1.11 7.48
C ARG A 222 13.76 0.15 8.26
N ALA A 223 12.45 0.18 8.02
CA ALA A 223 11.50 -0.71 8.69
C ALA A 223 11.79 -2.18 8.38
N LEU A 224 12.11 -2.52 7.12
CA LEU A 224 12.50 -3.86 6.72
C LEU A 224 13.83 -4.28 7.38
N SER A 225 14.82 -3.40 7.48
CA SER A 225 16.08 -3.66 8.16
C SER A 225 15.89 -3.90 9.68
N LEU A 226 15.00 -3.13 10.33
CA LEU A 226 14.71 -3.28 11.76
C LEU A 226 13.94 -4.57 12.08
N ILE A 227 13.09 -5.06 11.18
CA ILE A 227 12.41 -6.36 11.33
C ILE A 227 13.45 -7.49 11.43
N HIS A 228 14.58 -7.39 10.72
CA HIS A 228 15.67 -8.35 10.84
C HIS A 228 16.50 -8.24 12.12
N ILE A 229 16.46 -7.09 12.81
CA ILE A 229 17.29 -6.83 14.02
C ILE A 229 16.48 -7.03 15.30
N SER A 230 15.16 -6.86 15.31
CA SER A 230 14.34 -6.75 16.52
C SER A 230 13.45 -7.95 16.86
N GLU A 231 13.68 -9.14 16.31
CA GLU A 231 13.04 -10.36 16.79
C GLU A 231 14.04 -11.25 17.57
N PRO A 232 14.19 -10.98 18.90
CA PRO A 232 13.96 -12.05 19.84
C PRO A 232 13.04 -11.70 21.03
N THR A 233 12.35 -10.55 21.06
CA THR A 233 11.73 -10.09 22.32
C THR A 233 10.25 -9.68 22.21
N ARG A 234 9.41 -10.43 21.49
CA ARG A 234 7.94 -10.32 21.62
C ARG A 234 7.27 -11.68 21.77
N LEU A 235 7.79 -12.47 22.67
CA LEU A 235 7.09 -13.56 23.34
C LEU A 235 7.01 -13.17 24.82
N ARG A 236 5.98 -12.38 25.20
CA ARG A 236 5.31 -12.39 26.52
C ARG A 236 3.98 -11.67 26.40
#